data_301ca5188f2258755e83ab2b9ea84be8
#
_entry.id   301ca5188f2258755e83ab2b9ea84be8
#
_cell.length_a   1.000
_cell.length_b   1.000
_cell.length_c   1.000
_cell.angle_alpha   90.00
_cell.angle_beta   90.00
_cell.angle_gamma   90.00
#
_symmetry.space_group_name_H-M   'P 1'
#
loop_
_entity.id
_entity.type
_entity.pdbx_description
1 polymer ?
#
loop_
_entity_poly.entity_id
_entity_poly.type
_entity_poly.pdbx_seq_one_letter_code
_entity_poly.pdbx_strand_id
1 'polypeptide(L)'
;MGVLFNVMFLDHLATDIEHLERLNQLLGGGQISQSGIEGCEKMRPLASFLMTPSVDLSQLAEQHQKDMPYLIQYFISSLGRDAASCADLMSYLLFTSKYTNDLIEIGYNDAKKQIDAIEDFLYSPDASRLA
;
A
#
# COMPACT_ATOMS: atom_id res chain seq x y z
N MET A 1 16.38 9.48 7.86
CA MET A 1 16.17 8.02 7.63
C MET A 1 14.75 7.73 7.16
N GLY A 2 13.69 8.37 7.69
CA GLY A 2 12.30 8.16 7.27
C GLY A 2 12.05 8.41 5.78
N VAL A 3 12.68 9.44 5.21
CA VAL A 3 12.60 9.71 3.77
C VAL A 3 13.12 8.52 2.95
N LEU A 4 14.15 7.83 3.42
CA LEU A 4 14.78 6.71 2.71
C LEU A 4 13.90 5.45 2.72
N PHE A 5 13.18 5.20 3.83
CA PHE A 5 12.21 4.11 3.93
C PHE A 5 10.94 4.40 3.12
N ASN A 6 10.45 5.63 3.17
CA ASN A 6 9.30 6.06 2.38
C ASN A 6 9.60 5.91 0.87
N VAL A 7 10.79 6.35 0.42
CA VAL A 7 11.25 6.20 -0.97
C VAL A 7 11.42 4.73 -1.36
N MET A 8 11.93 3.88 -0.46
CA MET A 8 12.15 2.46 -0.78
C MET A 8 10.87 1.63 -0.87
N PHE A 9 9.85 1.94 -0.09
CA PHE A 9 8.68 1.07 0.07
C PHE A 9 7.36 1.66 -0.41
N LEU A 10 7.18 2.99 -0.42
CA LEU A 10 5.91 3.63 -0.78
C LEU A 10 5.93 4.35 -2.12
N ASP A 11 7.09 4.87 -2.54
CA ASP A 11 7.20 5.68 -3.75
C ASP A 11 7.00 4.84 -5.03
N HIS A 12 7.31 3.54 -4.96
CA HIS A 12 7.13 2.65 -6.10
C HIS A 12 5.65 2.36 -6.42
N LEU A 13 4.79 2.27 -5.40
CA LEU A 13 3.39 1.93 -5.62
C LEU A 13 2.64 2.98 -6.46
N ALA A 14 2.83 4.26 -6.17
CA ALA A 14 2.22 5.34 -6.94
C ALA A 14 2.70 5.33 -8.41
N THR A 15 4.00 5.13 -8.62
CA THR A 15 4.61 5.02 -9.94
C THR A 15 4.09 3.79 -10.70
N ASP A 16 3.96 2.66 -10.03
CA ASP A 16 3.45 1.41 -10.63
C ASP A 16 1.98 1.56 -11.05
N ILE A 17 1.16 2.24 -10.26
CA ILE A 17 -0.24 2.54 -10.62
C ILE A 17 -0.29 3.48 -11.84
N GLU A 18 0.51 4.54 -11.88
CA GLU A 18 0.58 5.42 -13.05
C GLU A 18 1.02 4.66 -14.31
N HIS A 19 2.00 3.76 -14.18
CA HIS A 19 2.44 2.92 -15.31
C HIS A 19 1.33 1.99 -15.78
N LEU A 20 0.58 1.39 -14.86
CA LEU A 20 -0.55 0.54 -15.18
C LEU A 20 -1.65 1.31 -15.92
N GLU A 21 -1.98 2.51 -15.45
CA GLU A 21 -2.97 3.38 -16.10
C GLU A 21 -2.53 3.77 -17.52
N ARG A 22 -1.26 4.15 -17.70
CA ARG A 22 -0.71 4.45 -19.04
C ARG A 22 -0.78 3.25 -19.97
N LEU A 23 -0.42 2.05 -19.49
CA LEU A 23 -0.54 0.82 -20.27
C LEU A 23 -1.99 0.54 -20.65
N ASN A 24 -2.92 0.70 -19.73
CA ASN A 24 -4.36 0.54 -19.99
C ASN A 24 -4.85 1.53 -21.08
N GLN A 25 -4.43 2.79 -21.03
CA GLN A 25 -4.76 3.79 -22.03
C GLN A 25 -4.22 3.42 -23.43
N LEU A 26 -2.97 2.94 -23.50
CA LEU A 26 -2.35 2.52 -24.76
C LEU A 26 -3.05 1.29 -25.35
N LEU A 27 -3.48 0.35 -24.51
CA LEU A 27 -4.23 -0.84 -24.93
C LEU A 27 -5.65 -0.46 -25.41
N GLY A 28 -6.33 0.43 -24.69
CA GLY A 28 -7.66 0.91 -25.05
C GLY A 28 -7.68 1.81 -26.30
N GLY A 29 -6.61 2.56 -26.54
CA GLY A 29 -6.43 3.41 -27.73
C GLY A 29 -6.02 2.69 -28.99
N GLY A 30 -5.81 1.36 -28.94
CA GLY A 30 -5.36 0.57 -30.09
C GLY A 30 -3.96 0.92 -30.60
N GLN A 31 -3.18 1.67 -29.82
CA GLN A 31 -1.84 2.13 -30.21
C GLN A 31 -0.79 1.00 -30.11
N ILE A 32 -1.06 -0.02 -29.33
CA ILE A 32 -0.20 -1.21 -29.29
C ILE A 32 -0.82 -2.26 -30.22
N SER A 33 -0.20 -2.41 -31.40
CA SER A 33 -0.54 -3.50 -32.32
C SER A 33 -0.12 -4.83 -31.68
N GLN A 34 -1.09 -5.62 -31.28
CA GLN A 34 -0.88 -6.96 -30.69
C GLN A 34 -0.33 -7.98 -31.69
N SER A 35 -0.02 -7.56 -32.93
CA SER A 35 0.26 -8.45 -34.07
C SER A 35 1.74 -8.77 -34.27
N GLY A 36 2.62 -8.56 -33.30
CA GLY A 36 4.06 -8.64 -33.61
C GLY A 36 4.91 -9.56 -32.75
N ILE A 37 4.38 -10.19 -31.72
CA ILE A 37 5.20 -11.04 -30.83
C ILE A 37 4.58 -12.44 -30.80
N GLU A 38 5.16 -13.35 -31.61
CA GLU A 38 4.84 -14.78 -31.52
C GLU A 38 5.11 -15.27 -30.10
N GLY A 39 4.07 -15.76 -29.40
CA GLY A 39 4.16 -16.32 -28.06
C GLY A 39 3.75 -15.39 -26.90
N CYS A 40 3.39 -14.13 -27.14
CA CYS A 40 2.75 -13.31 -26.12
C CYS A 40 1.23 -13.48 -26.13
N GLU A 41 0.68 -13.90 -25.01
CA GLU A 41 -0.76 -13.81 -24.78
C GLU A 41 -1.23 -12.35 -25.00
N LYS A 42 -2.46 -12.21 -25.54
CA LYS A 42 -3.03 -10.88 -25.77
C LYS A 42 -3.02 -10.10 -24.48
N MET A 43 -2.32 -8.96 -24.46
CA MET A 43 -2.38 -8.03 -23.34
C MET A 43 -3.80 -7.52 -23.16
N ARG A 44 -4.29 -7.49 -21.94
CA ARG A 44 -5.61 -6.97 -21.57
C ARG A 44 -5.46 -5.85 -20.56
N PRO A 45 -6.34 -4.85 -20.55
CA PRO A 45 -6.39 -3.86 -19.49
C PRO A 45 -6.61 -4.55 -18.13
N LEU A 46 -5.94 -4.05 -17.11
CA LEU A 46 -6.06 -4.52 -15.74
C LEU A 46 -6.65 -3.41 -14.88
N ALA A 47 -7.76 -3.69 -14.21
CA ALA A 47 -8.28 -2.78 -13.19
C ALA A 47 -7.46 -2.92 -11.91
N SER A 48 -7.24 -1.82 -11.21
CA SER A 48 -6.62 -1.78 -9.90
C SER A 48 -7.57 -1.15 -8.89
N PHE A 49 -7.60 -1.67 -7.68
CA PHE A 49 -8.32 -1.12 -6.55
C PHE A 49 -7.35 -0.91 -5.40
N LEU A 50 -7.14 0.35 -5.01
CA LEU A 50 -6.21 0.70 -3.94
C LEU A 50 -6.98 0.98 -2.66
N MET A 51 -6.63 0.27 -1.60
CA MET A 51 -7.11 0.54 -0.23
C MET A 51 -5.97 1.11 0.60
N THR A 52 -6.22 2.25 1.23
CA THR A 52 -5.28 2.86 2.17
C THR A 52 -5.89 2.87 3.57
N PRO A 53 -5.08 2.68 4.62
CA PRO A 53 -5.55 2.81 6.00
C PRO A 53 -6.14 4.20 6.26
N SER A 54 -7.25 4.25 7.00
CA SER A 54 -7.89 5.53 7.38
C SER A 54 -7.14 6.29 8.48
N VAL A 55 -6.18 5.63 9.12
CA VAL A 55 -5.39 6.17 10.24
C VAL A 55 -3.92 6.17 9.86
N ASP A 56 -3.20 7.20 10.30
CA ASP A 56 -1.75 7.25 10.18
C ASP A 56 -1.10 6.20 11.10
N LEU A 57 -0.48 5.19 10.48
CA LEU A 57 0.14 4.08 11.18
C LEU A 57 1.34 4.51 12.03
N SER A 58 2.02 5.60 11.66
CA SER A 58 3.13 6.15 12.42
C SER A 58 2.65 6.72 13.75
N GLN A 59 1.54 7.45 13.75
CA GLN A 59 0.91 7.96 14.97
C GLN A 59 0.38 6.84 15.85
N LEU A 60 -0.19 5.81 15.26
CA LEU A 60 -0.62 4.62 16.00
C LEU A 60 0.56 3.92 16.66
N ALA A 61 1.67 3.77 15.95
CA ALA A 61 2.89 3.15 16.49
C ALA A 61 3.49 3.95 17.66
N GLU A 62 3.44 5.29 17.61
CA GLU A 62 3.90 6.15 18.70
C GLU A 62 3.09 5.92 19.99
N GLN A 63 1.79 5.70 19.88
CA GLN A 63 0.93 5.41 21.05
C GLN A 63 1.33 4.10 21.76
N HIS A 64 1.83 3.13 20.98
CA HIS A 64 2.28 1.83 21.49
C HIS A 64 3.77 1.75 21.81
N GLN A 65 4.50 2.86 21.75
CA GLN A 65 5.94 2.89 22.01
C GLN A 65 6.33 2.25 23.36
N LYS A 66 5.48 2.40 24.37
CA LYS A 66 5.73 1.87 25.72
C LYS A 66 5.63 0.33 25.79
N ASP A 67 4.91 -0.28 24.87
CA ASP A 67 4.72 -1.73 24.80
C ASP A 67 5.85 -2.42 23.99
N MET A 68 6.79 -1.65 23.48
CA MET A 68 7.90 -2.12 22.66
C MET A 68 8.98 -2.81 23.50
N PRO A 69 9.54 -3.94 23.03
CA PRO A 69 10.66 -4.59 23.67
C PRO A 69 11.86 -3.65 23.83
N TYR A 70 12.55 -3.71 24.98
CA TYR A 70 13.65 -2.83 25.32
C TYR A 70 14.77 -2.80 24.27
N LEU A 71 15.07 -3.93 23.63
CA LEU A 71 16.07 -4.01 22.57
C LEU A 71 15.73 -3.16 21.36
N ILE A 72 14.46 -3.15 20.96
CA ILE A 72 13.98 -2.36 19.82
C ILE A 72 13.98 -0.86 20.18
N GLN A 73 13.55 -0.50 21.40
CA GLN A 73 13.64 0.87 21.89
C GLN A 73 15.08 1.38 21.87
N TYR A 74 16.03 0.58 22.34
CA TYR A 74 17.46 0.91 22.32
C TYR A 74 17.97 1.12 20.90
N PHE A 75 17.59 0.24 19.97
CA PHE A 75 17.99 0.33 18.57
C PHE A 75 17.47 1.60 17.91
N ILE A 76 16.19 1.92 18.09
CA ILE A 76 15.56 3.13 17.55
C ILE A 76 16.19 4.39 18.16
N SER A 77 16.44 4.40 19.47
CA SER A 77 17.07 5.55 20.14
C SER A 77 18.51 5.81 19.67
N SER A 78 19.21 4.79 19.19
CA SER A 78 20.56 4.89 18.67
C SER A 78 20.63 5.41 17.23
N LEU A 79 19.56 5.31 16.46
CA LEU A 79 19.49 5.71 15.03
C LEU A 79 19.30 7.22 14.80
N GLY A 80 19.07 8.00 15.86
CA GLY A 80 18.98 9.46 15.78
C GLY A 80 17.63 10.02 16.26
N ARG A 81 17.66 11.27 16.67
CA ARG A 81 16.58 11.96 17.39
C ARG A 81 15.47 12.57 16.52
N ASP A 82 15.43 12.29 15.23
CA ASP A 82 14.34 12.80 14.37
C ASP A 82 13.08 11.96 14.60
N ALA A 83 12.18 12.49 15.42
CA ALA A 83 10.99 11.81 15.90
C ALA A 83 10.12 11.21 14.76
N ALA A 84 9.95 11.95 13.65
CA ALA A 84 9.17 11.48 12.51
C ALA A 84 9.79 10.24 11.85
N SER A 85 11.12 10.23 11.66
CA SER A 85 11.83 9.07 11.10
C SER A 85 11.79 7.84 12.00
N CYS A 86 11.71 8.07 13.32
CA CYS A 86 11.60 6.99 14.30
C CYS A 86 10.18 6.39 14.32
N ALA A 87 9.14 7.21 14.18
CA ALA A 87 7.75 6.76 14.17
C ALA A 87 7.47 5.83 12.98
N ASP A 88 7.96 6.18 11.80
CA ASP A 88 7.85 5.33 10.62
C ASP A 88 8.53 3.97 10.83
N LEU A 89 9.77 3.97 11.35
CA LEU A 89 10.47 2.73 11.67
C LEU A 89 9.77 1.92 12.75
N MET A 90 9.18 2.58 13.74
CA MET A 90 8.40 1.93 14.79
C MET A 90 7.21 1.19 14.21
N SER A 91 6.49 1.76 13.24
CA SER A 91 5.33 1.11 12.63
C SER A 91 5.70 -0.22 11.95
N TYR A 92 6.91 -0.35 11.41
CA TYR A 92 7.40 -1.58 10.78
C TYR A 92 7.98 -2.60 11.78
N LEU A 93 8.51 -2.15 12.90
CA LEU A 93 9.19 -3.02 13.87
C LEU A 93 8.33 -3.38 15.07
N LEU A 94 7.19 -2.73 15.25
CA LEU A 94 6.32 -2.92 16.39
C LEU A 94 5.37 -4.11 16.16
N PHE A 95 5.81 -5.31 16.57
CA PHE A 95 5.01 -6.54 16.50
C PHE A 95 4.48 -6.92 17.88
N THR A 96 3.89 -5.97 18.61
CA THR A 96 3.24 -6.28 19.88
C THR A 96 1.78 -6.69 19.64
N SER A 97 1.27 -7.58 20.51
CA SER A 97 -0.10 -8.10 20.39
C SER A 97 -1.15 -6.98 20.36
N LYS A 98 -0.97 -5.94 21.17
CA LYS A 98 -1.90 -4.81 21.20
C LYS A 98 -1.91 -4.04 19.87
N TYR A 99 -0.73 -3.61 19.42
CA TYR A 99 -0.60 -2.88 18.17
C TYR A 99 -1.13 -3.69 16.97
N THR A 100 -0.82 -4.99 16.92
CA THR A 100 -1.32 -5.85 15.86
C THR A 100 -2.83 -6.00 15.88
N ASN A 101 -3.44 -6.08 17.07
CA ASN A 101 -4.91 -6.13 17.19
C ASN A 101 -5.56 -4.83 16.72
N ASP A 102 -4.99 -3.68 17.07
CA ASP A 102 -5.49 -2.38 16.62
C ASP A 102 -5.38 -2.25 15.09
N LEU A 103 -4.28 -2.71 14.49
CA LEU A 103 -4.13 -2.76 13.03
C LEU A 103 -5.20 -3.65 12.36
N ILE A 104 -5.47 -4.82 12.93
CA ILE A 104 -6.51 -5.73 12.43
C ILE A 104 -7.88 -5.06 12.53
N GLU A 105 -8.18 -4.41 13.64
CA GLU A 105 -9.46 -3.72 13.84
C GLU A 105 -9.64 -2.56 12.86
N ILE A 106 -8.60 -1.74 12.65
CA ILE A 106 -8.61 -0.65 11.67
C ILE A 106 -8.85 -1.22 10.27
N GLY A 107 -8.05 -2.21 9.86
CA GLY A 107 -8.18 -2.83 8.54
C GLY A 107 -9.56 -3.45 8.31
N TYR A 108 -10.11 -4.13 9.31
CA TYR A 108 -11.47 -4.68 9.24
C TYR A 108 -12.53 -3.60 9.07
N ASN A 109 -12.43 -2.52 9.85
CA ASN A 109 -13.38 -1.42 9.78
C ASN A 109 -13.29 -0.66 8.46
N ASP A 110 -12.09 -0.47 7.93
CA ASP A 110 -11.87 0.20 6.64
C ASP A 110 -12.38 -0.66 5.47
N ALA A 111 -12.11 -1.95 5.48
CA ALA A 111 -12.67 -2.88 4.50
C ALA A 111 -14.21 -2.91 4.55
N LYS A 112 -14.79 -2.93 5.76
CA LYS A 112 -16.24 -2.92 5.94
C LYS A 112 -16.91 -1.64 5.41
N LYS A 113 -16.25 -0.49 5.53
CA LYS A 113 -16.76 0.78 4.98
C LYS A 113 -16.76 0.80 3.46
N GLN A 114 -15.86 0.04 2.84
CA GLN A 114 -15.66 0.01 1.39
C GLN A 114 -16.18 -1.31 0.77
N ILE A 115 -16.97 -2.10 1.52
CA ILE A 115 -17.36 -3.44 1.07
C ILE A 115 -18.10 -3.42 -0.26
N ASP A 116 -19.00 -2.45 -0.46
CA ASP A 116 -19.77 -2.30 -1.70
C ASP A 116 -18.84 -2.03 -2.90
N ALA A 117 -17.83 -1.16 -2.72
CA ALA A 117 -16.85 -0.85 -3.75
C ALA A 117 -15.94 -2.05 -4.06
N ILE A 118 -15.59 -2.83 -3.03
CA ILE A 118 -14.82 -4.08 -3.18
C ILE A 118 -15.63 -5.11 -3.94
N GLU A 119 -16.92 -5.28 -3.61
CA GLU A 119 -17.82 -6.20 -4.29
C GLU A 119 -18.01 -5.79 -5.75
N ASP A 120 -18.26 -4.53 -6.02
CA ASP A 120 -18.37 -3.99 -7.37
C ASP A 120 -17.10 -4.24 -8.18
N PHE A 121 -15.94 -4.06 -7.58
CA PHE A 121 -14.65 -4.35 -8.23
C PHE A 121 -14.47 -5.83 -8.55
N LEU A 122 -14.81 -6.72 -7.62
CA LEU A 122 -14.61 -8.16 -7.77
C LEU A 122 -15.61 -8.81 -8.74
N TYR A 123 -16.84 -8.31 -8.77
CA TYR A 123 -17.93 -8.89 -9.56
C TYR A 123 -18.21 -8.13 -10.85
N SER A 124 -17.54 -7.01 -11.11
CA SER A 124 -17.67 -6.28 -12.37
C SER A 124 -17.10 -7.10 -13.53
N PRO A 125 -17.89 -7.45 -14.55
CA PRO A 125 -17.42 -8.24 -15.68
C PRO A 125 -16.47 -7.49 -16.59
N ASP A 126 -16.29 -6.19 -16.40
CA ASP A 126 -15.54 -5.29 -17.29
C ASP A 126 -14.55 -4.45 -16.47
N ALA A 127 -13.31 -4.93 -16.40
CA ALA A 127 -12.19 -4.16 -15.83
C ALA A 127 -11.96 -2.78 -16.54
N SER A 128 -12.60 -2.57 -17.70
CA SER A 128 -12.50 -1.32 -18.48
C SER A 128 -13.39 -0.17 -18.01
N ARG A 129 -14.28 -0.40 -17.02
CA ARG A 129 -15.25 0.62 -16.55
C ARG A 129 -14.78 1.40 -15.32
N LEU A 130 -13.65 1.04 -14.73
CA LEU A 130 -13.12 1.67 -13.51
C LEU A 130 -11.91 2.58 -13.78
N ALA A 131 -11.67 2.94 -15.04
CA ALA A 131 -10.66 3.92 -15.45
C ALA A 131 -11.28 5.29 -15.70
#